data_c6edebb8bd9d39f019ec283dc5aa57ea
#
_entry.id   c6edebb8bd9d39f019ec283dc5aa57ea
#
_cell.length_a   1.000
_cell.length_b   1.000
_cell.length_c   1.000
_cell.angle_alpha   90.00
_cell.angle_beta   90.00
_cell.angle_gamma   90.00
#
_symmetry.space_group_name_H-M   'P 1'
#
loop_
_entity.id
_entity.type
_entity.pdbx_description
1 polymer ?
#
loop_
_entity_poly.entity_id
_entity_poly.type
_entity_poly.pdbx_seq_one_letter_code
_entity_poly.pdbx_strand_id
1 'polypeptide(L)'
;MTTKFFLSSDDNTRSGLLKKKIIHYYMANGDATIAEVCKEMNLSIPTVTKLISELQEDGYILDFGKQETSGGRKPSIYGLNPVSGYFVGVDILKDQLNLAILDFKGDKIRIEQNIPYTLENTPAALDHLCECINEFINSLPIPREKILSIGINISGRVNPFAGYSYSIFYFEEKPLSQILEEKLHIKIYIENDTRSMAYGEYLQGVVKGEKNILFINISWGLGIGIIIDGKVYFGKSGFSGEFGHFSFFENEILCHCGKKGCLETGASGSALYRTLLERYKEGSNTI
;
A
#
# COMPACT_ATOMS: atom_id res chain seq x y z
N MET A 1 -5.82 -4.43 -25.77
CA MET A 1 -5.44 -2.99 -25.90
C MET A 1 -4.87 -2.59 -24.58
N THR A 2 -3.63 -2.17 -24.57
CA THR A 2 -2.81 -1.97 -23.39
C THR A 2 -3.28 -0.73 -22.63
N THR A 3 -3.32 -0.82 -21.34
CA THR A 3 -3.50 0.26 -20.33
C THR A 3 -2.50 1.41 -20.54
N LYS A 4 -2.63 2.13 -21.64
CA LYS A 4 -1.65 3.13 -22.09
C LYS A 4 -1.51 4.33 -21.15
N PHE A 5 -2.57 4.71 -20.43
CA PHE A 5 -2.58 5.94 -19.65
C PHE A 5 -1.63 5.91 -18.44
N PHE A 6 -1.63 4.82 -17.64
CA PHE A 6 -0.76 4.71 -16.46
C PHE A 6 0.70 4.37 -16.79
N LEU A 7 0.98 3.98 -18.03
CA LEU A 7 2.33 3.63 -18.51
C LEU A 7 2.90 4.64 -19.51
N SER A 8 2.17 5.74 -19.83
CA SER A 8 2.57 6.71 -20.85
C SER A 8 3.23 7.95 -20.25
N SER A 9 4.07 8.60 -21.08
CA SER A 9 4.70 9.90 -20.77
C SER A 9 3.71 11.06 -20.57
N ASP A 10 2.42 10.88 -20.89
CA ASP A 10 1.36 11.88 -20.72
C ASP A 10 0.90 12.04 -19.25
N ASP A 11 1.42 11.25 -18.36
CA ASP A 11 1.08 11.16 -16.95
C ASP A 11 1.26 12.48 -16.19
N ASN A 12 2.20 13.32 -16.60
CA ASN A 12 2.50 14.63 -16.00
C ASN A 12 1.89 15.82 -16.73
N THR A 13 1.11 15.60 -17.78
CA THR A 13 0.38 16.69 -18.45
C THR A 13 -0.77 17.17 -17.56
N ARG A 14 -1.23 18.42 -17.78
CA ARG A 14 -2.41 18.96 -17.08
C ARG A 14 -3.63 18.04 -17.25
N SER A 15 -3.84 17.49 -18.44
CA SER A 15 -4.93 16.54 -18.71
C SER A 15 -4.74 15.25 -17.93
N GLY A 16 -3.51 14.68 -17.94
CA GLY A 16 -3.18 13.47 -17.19
C GLY A 16 -3.40 13.62 -15.68
N LEU A 17 -2.98 14.74 -15.10
CA LEU A 17 -3.21 15.03 -13.68
C LEU A 17 -4.71 15.15 -13.34
N LEU A 18 -5.51 15.72 -14.24
CA LEU A 18 -6.95 15.81 -14.05
C LEU A 18 -7.64 14.45 -14.20
N LYS A 19 -7.22 13.61 -15.16
CA LYS A 19 -7.69 12.22 -15.28
C LYS A 19 -7.40 11.41 -14.02
N LYS A 20 -6.20 11.52 -13.45
CA LYS A 20 -5.87 10.89 -12.15
C LYS A 20 -6.79 11.35 -11.03
N LYS A 21 -7.05 12.66 -10.92
CA LYS A 21 -7.98 13.19 -9.92
C LYS A 21 -9.41 12.65 -10.09
N ILE A 22 -9.87 12.49 -11.33
CA ILE A 22 -11.19 11.90 -11.61
C ILE A 22 -11.23 10.43 -11.16
N ILE A 23 -10.19 9.66 -11.45
CA ILE A 23 -10.08 8.26 -11.00
C ILE A 23 -10.09 8.21 -9.47
N HIS A 24 -9.27 9.04 -8.80
CA HIS A 24 -9.26 9.14 -7.34
C HIS A 24 -10.63 9.52 -6.76
N TYR A 25 -11.35 10.41 -7.42
CA TYR A 25 -12.70 10.78 -7.00
C TYR A 25 -13.62 9.55 -6.99
N TYR A 26 -13.64 8.77 -8.08
CA TYR A 26 -14.46 7.57 -8.17
C TYR A 26 -14.01 6.46 -7.19
N MET A 27 -12.71 6.34 -6.93
CA MET A 27 -12.20 5.41 -5.91
C MET A 27 -12.73 5.76 -4.50
N ALA A 28 -12.76 7.04 -4.18
CA ALA A 28 -13.15 7.52 -2.84
C ALA A 28 -14.66 7.61 -2.64
N ASN A 29 -15.43 7.94 -3.69
CA ASN A 29 -16.85 8.28 -3.59
C ASN A 29 -17.77 7.26 -4.29
N GLY A 30 -17.21 6.29 -5.02
CA GLY A 30 -18.00 5.37 -5.84
C GLY A 30 -18.52 6.00 -7.12
N ASP A 31 -19.53 5.36 -7.71
CA ASP A 31 -20.13 5.78 -8.98
C ASP A 31 -20.89 7.11 -8.83
N ALA A 32 -20.75 8.02 -9.80
CA ALA A 32 -21.29 9.37 -9.72
C ALA A 32 -21.64 9.96 -11.09
N THR A 33 -22.42 11.05 -11.10
CA THR A 33 -22.76 11.81 -12.29
C THR A 33 -21.66 12.81 -12.65
N ILE A 34 -21.62 13.26 -13.91
CA ILE A 34 -20.70 14.33 -14.34
C ILE A 34 -20.88 15.60 -13.49
N ALA A 35 -22.12 15.95 -13.09
CA ALA A 35 -22.40 17.12 -12.30
C ALA A 35 -21.76 17.06 -10.90
N GLU A 36 -21.78 15.92 -10.25
CA GLU A 36 -21.14 15.69 -8.95
C GLU A 36 -19.62 15.82 -9.06
N VAL A 37 -19.01 15.19 -10.07
CA VAL A 37 -17.57 15.33 -10.35
C VAL A 37 -17.19 16.79 -10.62
N CYS A 38 -18.00 17.53 -11.42
CA CYS A 38 -17.77 18.95 -11.69
C CYS A 38 -17.76 19.78 -10.41
N LYS A 39 -18.73 19.55 -9.52
CA LYS A 39 -18.87 20.25 -8.25
C LYS A 39 -17.66 20.04 -7.34
N GLU A 40 -17.25 18.78 -7.16
CA GLU A 40 -16.14 18.43 -6.29
C GLU A 40 -14.80 18.95 -6.81
N MET A 41 -14.57 18.83 -8.12
CA MET A 41 -13.29 19.22 -8.73
C MET A 41 -13.23 20.72 -9.10
N ASN A 42 -14.32 21.46 -8.96
CA ASN A 42 -14.45 22.84 -9.41
C ASN A 42 -14.07 23.02 -10.90
N LEU A 43 -14.59 22.14 -11.76
CA LEU A 43 -14.36 22.13 -13.20
C LEU A 43 -15.65 22.34 -13.98
N SER A 44 -15.53 22.84 -15.23
CA SER A 44 -16.69 23.00 -16.10
C SER A 44 -17.20 21.66 -16.64
N ILE A 45 -18.52 21.57 -16.90
CA ILE A 45 -19.16 20.37 -17.47
C ILE A 45 -18.48 19.93 -18.77
N PRO A 46 -18.17 20.81 -19.75
CA PRO A 46 -17.49 20.38 -20.97
C PRO A 46 -16.11 19.74 -20.70
N THR A 47 -15.37 20.28 -19.73
CA THR A 47 -14.04 19.75 -19.37
C THR A 47 -14.15 18.35 -18.77
N VAL A 48 -15.04 18.17 -17.79
CA VAL A 48 -15.22 16.85 -17.14
C VAL A 48 -15.78 15.82 -18.13
N THR A 49 -16.76 16.22 -18.95
CA THR A 49 -17.31 15.33 -20.00
C THR A 49 -16.24 14.84 -20.94
N LYS A 50 -15.37 15.75 -21.44
CA LYS A 50 -14.26 15.36 -22.32
C LYS A 50 -13.32 14.36 -21.63
N LEU A 51 -12.91 14.64 -20.39
CA LEU A 51 -11.98 13.76 -19.65
C LEU A 51 -12.59 12.39 -19.34
N ILE A 52 -13.88 12.35 -18.99
CA ILE A 52 -14.61 11.07 -18.77
C ILE A 52 -14.72 10.31 -20.08
N SER A 53 -15.05 10.96 -21.21
CA SER A 53 -15.09 10.29 -22.50
C SER A 53 -13.74 9.68 -22.89
N GLU A 54 -12.65 10.43 -22.71
CA GLU A 54 -11.29 9.90 -22.94
C GLU A 54 -10.98 8.71 -22.03
N LEU A 55 -11.37 8.75 -20.74
CA LEU A 55 -11.18 7.63 -19.82
C LEU A 55 -12.09 6.42 -20.15
N GLN A 56 -13.23 6.64 -20.77
CA GLN A 56 -14.08 5.56 -21.29
C GLN A 56 -13.46 4.92 -22.53
N GLU A 57 -12.95 5.71 -23.47
CA GLU A 57 -12.21 5.22 -24.65
C GLU A 57 -10.98 4.41 -24.25
N ASP A 58 -10.27 4.86 -23.18
CA ASP A 58 -9.14 4.15 -22.58
C ASP A 58 -9.57 2.90 -21.77
N GLY A 59 -10.89 2.71 -21.52
CA GLY A 59 -11.44 1.57 -20.81
C GLY A 59 -11.42 1.63 -19.29
N TYR A 60 -11.08 2.79 -18.69
CA TYR A 60 -11.01 2.95 -17.23
C TYR A 60 -12.35 3.30 -16.57
N ILE A 61 -13.26 3.92 -17.31
CA ILE A 61 -14.59 4.31 -16.83
C ILE A 61 -15.66 3.64 -17.66
N LEU A 62 -16.76 3.23 -17.00
CA LEU A 62 -17.98 2.71 -17.61
C LEU A 62 -19.15 3.68 -17.39
N ASP A 63 -20.09 3.70 -18.34
CA ASP A 63 -21.41 4.32 -18.17
C ASP A 63 -22.37 3.22 -17.67
N PHE A 64 -22.87 3.38 -16.45
CA PHE A 64 -23.83 2.47 -15.83
C PHE A 64 -25.29 2.81 -16.18
N GLY A 65 -25.50 3.75 -17.10
CA GLY A 65 -26.83 4.16 -17.53
C GLY A 65 -27.39 5.30 -16.69
N LYS A 66 -28.71 5.49 -16.82
CA LYS A 66 -29.42 6.63 -16.22
C LYS A 66 -29.88 6.32 -14.81
N GLN A 67 -29.65 7.27 -13.89
CA GLN A 67 -30.18 7.20 -12.54
C GLN A 67 -31.71 7.29 -12.55
N GLU A 68 -32.39 6.43 -11.77
CA GLU A 68 -33.83 6.58 -11.54
C GLU A 68 -34.08 7.80 -10.65
N THR A 69 -34.77 8.80 -11.21
CA THR A 69 -35.18 10.01 -10.49
C THR A 69 -36.69 10.15 -10.56
N SER A 70 -37.30 10.69 -9.53
CA SER A 70 -38.75 10.92 -9.43
C SER A 70 -39.25 12.06 -10.31
N GLY A 71 -38.40 12.73 -11.12
CA GLY A 71 -38.77 13.79 -12.06
C GLY A 71 -37.55 14.46 -12.69
N GLY A 72 -37.67 14.94 -13.93
CA GLY A 72 -36.63 15.65 -14.66
C GLY A 72 -35.75 14.78 -15.56
N ARG A 73 -34.69 15.40 -16.17
CA ARG A 73 -33.74 14.69 -17.05
C ARG A 73 -32.86 13.76 -16.21
N LYS A 74 -32.94 12.48 -16.47
CA LYS A 74 -32.16 11.44 -15.80
C LYS A 74 -30.68 11.56 -16.18
N PRO A 75 -29.76 11.89 -15.27
CA PRO A 75 -28.34 11.91 -15.58
C PRO A 75 -27.76 10.51 -15.71
N SER A 76 -26.72 10.34 -16.53
CA SER A 76 -25.94 9.12 -16.57
C SER A 76 -25.00 9.03 -15.36
N ILE A 77 -24.84 7.83 -14.84
CA ILE A 77 -23.91 7.50 -13.76
C ILE A 77 -22.68 6.85 -14.39
N TYR A 78 -21.52 7.31 -13.99
CA TYR A 78 -20.22 6.82 -14.41
C TYR A 78 -19.45 6.29 -13.21
N GLY A 79 -18.59 5.29 -13.45
CA GLY A 79 -17.73 4.75 -12.41
C GLY A 79 -16.58 3.96 -12.99
N LEU A 80 -15.68 3.49 -12.11
CA LEU A 80 -14.50 2.75 -12.54
C LEU A 80 -14.86 1.39 -13.13
N ASN A 81 -14.11 1.00 -14.16
CA ASN A 81 -14.16 -0.34 -14.72
C ASN A 81 -13.27 -1.28 -13.89
N PRO A 82 -13.83 -2.24 -13.13
CA PRO A 82 -13.04 -3.09 -12.24
C PRO A 82 -11.99 -3.94 -12.99
N VAL A 83 -12.26 -4.29 -14.25
CA VAL A 83 -11.36 -5.15 -15.04
C VAL A 83 -10.36 -4.38 -15.90
N SER A 84 -10.26 -3.07 -15.72
CA SER A 84 -9.31 -2.24 -16.49
C SER A 84 -7.85 -2.43 -16.05
N GLY A 85 -7.62 -2.85 -14.82
CA GLY A 85 -6.30 -3.12 -14.26
C GLY A 85 -6.38 -3.75 -12.88
N TYR A 86 -5.25 -4.24 -12.38
CA TYR A 86 -5.16 -4.93 -11.11
C TYR A 86 -3.92 -4.49 -10.34
N PHE A 87 -3.98 -4.59 -9.04
CA PHE A 87 -2.89 -4.27 -8.14
C PHE A 87 -2.59 -5.47 -7.24
N VAL A 88 -1.33 -5.84 -7.11
CA VAL A 88 -0.90 -6.88 -6.18
C VAL A 88 -0.32 -6.22 -4.94
N GLY A 89 -0.74 -6.67 -3.77
CA GLY A 89 -0.17 -6.31 -2.48
C GLY A 89 0.64 -7.47 -1.91
N VAL A 90 1.81 -7.18 -1.40
CA VAL A 90 2.73 -8.13 -0.75
C VAL A 90 3.06 -7.60 0.62
N ASP A 91 2.79 -8.37 1.66
CA ASP A 91 3.13 -8.06 3.04
C ASP A 91 4.16 -9.09 3.53
N ILE A 92 5.38 -8.62 3.79
CA ILE A 92 6.50 -9.47 4.17
C ILE A 92 6.62 -9.47 5.68
N LEU A 93 6.28 -10.59 6.30
CA LEU A 93 6.48 -10.86 7.71
C LEU A 93 7.79 -11.65 7.92
N LYS A 94 8.17 -11.85 9.18
CA LYS A 94 9.42 -12.53 9.51
C LYS A 94 9.52 -13.95 8.94
N ASP A 95 8.45 -14.73 9.11
CA ASP A 95 8.43 -16.17 8.79
C ASP A 95 7.34 -16.53 7.77
N GLN A 96 6.70 -15.53 7.14
CA GLN A 96 5.62 -15.74 6.16
C GLN A 96 5.39 -14.54 5.26
N LEU A 97 4.71 -14.77 4.13
CA LEU A 97 4.18 -13.74 3.23
C LEU A 97 2.66 -13.77 3.23
N ASN A 98 2.07 -12.59 3.06
CA ASN A 98 0.69 -12.45 2.66
C ASN A 98 0.62 -11.78 1.29
N LEU A 99 -0.17 -12.34 0.38
CA LEU A 99 -0.35 -11.84 -0.98
C LEU A 99 -1.82 -11.55 -1.22
N ALA A 100 -2.11 -10.44 -1.87
CA ALA A 100 -3.46 -10.07 -2.25
C ALA A 100 -3.48 -9.49 -3.66
N ILE A 101 -4.60 -9.66 -4.37
CA ILE A 101 -4.87 -8.95 -5.59
C ILE A 101 -6.19 -8.18 -5.48
N LEU A 102 -6.15 -6.92 -5.91
CA LEU A 102 -7.28 -6.00 -5.96
C LEU A 102 -7.59 -5.67 -7.41
N ASP A 103 -8.85 -5.45 -7.71
CA ASP A 103 -9.27 -4.88 -8.99
C ASP A 103 -9.03 -3.36 -9.05
N PHE A 104 -9.41 -2.74 -10.16
CA PHE A 104 -9.22 -1.30 -10.36
C PHE A 104 -10.11 -0.43 -9.48
N LYS A 105 -11.18 -0.96 -8.88
CA LYS A 105 -11.99 -0.28 -7.86
C LYS A 105 -11.39 -0.39 -6.45
N GLY A 106 -10.42 -1.28 -6.25
CA GLY A 106 -9.85 -1.59 -4.95
C GLY A 106 -10.58 -2.75 -4.24
N ASP A 107 -11.49 -3.45 -4.92
CA ASP A 107 -12.16 -4.61 -4.37
C ASP A 107 -11.22 -5.82 -4.36
N LYS A 108 -11.25 -6.58 -3.25
CA LYS A 108 -10.41 -7.76 -3.06
C LYS A 108 -10.91 -8.92 -3.92
N ILE A 109 -10.04 -9.43 -4.81
CA ILE A 109 -10.34 -10.59 -5.65
C ILE A 109 -9.87 -11.87 -4.98
N ARG A 110 -8.62 -11.89 -4.49
CA ARG A 110 -8.02 -13.05 -3.81
C ARG A 110 -7.00 -12.60 -2.78
N ILE A 111 -6.93 -13.36 -1.71
CA ILE A 111 -5.91 -13.22 -0.67
C ILE A 111 -5.34 -14.61 -0.40
N GLU A 112 -4.02 -14.72 -0.32
CA GLU A 112 -3.30 -15.85 0.22
C GLU A 112 -2.49 -15.40 1.42
N GLN A 113 -2.69 -16.05 2.55
CA GLN A 113 -2.03 -15.70 3.81
C GLN A 113 -1.18 -16.86 4.32
N ASN A 114 -0.20 -16.52 5.14
CA ASN A 114 0.67 -17.48 5.81
C ASN A 114 1.46 -18.35 4.83
N ILE A 115 1.86 -17.81 3.67
CA ILE A 115 2.74 -18.49 2.74
C ILE A 115 4.11 -18.64 3.42
N PRO A 116 4.66 -19.85 3.58
CA PRO A 116 5.96 -20.04 4.23
C PRO A 116 7.07 -19.24 3.55
N TYR A 117 7.75 -18.42 4.32
CA TYR A 117 8.83 -17.57 3.85
C TYR A 117 9.72 -17.17 5.01
N THR A 118 11.03 -17.12 4.81
CA THR A 118 11.97 -16.63 5.84
C THR A 118 12.62 -15.36 5.35
N LEU A 119 12.36 -14.26 6.07
CA LEU A 119 12.90 -12.94 5.72
C LEU A 119 14.37 -12.86 6.16
N GLU A 120 15.26 -12.95 5.20
CA GLU A 120 16.70 -12.78 5.37
C GLU A 120 17.25 -11.72 4.43
N ASN A 121 18.31 -11.04 4.84
CA ASN A 121 18.99 -10.05 3.99
C ASN A 121 20.00 -10.74 3.04
N THR A 122 19.49 -11.63 2.18
CA THR A 122 20.28 -12.42 1.22
C THR A 122 19.68 -12.37 -0.18
N PRO A 123 20.50 -12.49 -1.25
CA PRO A 123 20.01 -12.62 -2.62
C PRO A 123 19.04 -13.80 -2.78
N ALA A 124 19.31 -14.93 -2.13
CA ALA A 124 18.45 -16.13 -2.20
C ALA A 124 17.05 -15.88 -1.64
N ALA A 125 16.94 -15.15 -0.51
CA ALA A 125 15.64 -14.78 0.04
C ALA A 125 14.89 -13.82 -0.89
N LEU A 126 15.58 -12.87 -1.55
CA LEU A 126 14.97 -11.99 -2.54
C LEU A 126 14.48 -12.73 -3.78
N ASP A 127 15.25 -13.72 -4.26
CA ASP A 127 14.86 -14.58 -5.38
C ASP A 127 13.62 -15.40 -5.02
N HIS A 128 13.61 -16.01 -3.84
CA HIS A 128 12.44 -16.76 -3.34
C HIS A 128 11.20 -15.86 -3.19
N LEU A 129 11.35 -14.60 -2.75
CA LEU A 129 10.25 -13.64 -2.74
C LEU A 129 9.67 -13.46 -4.14
N CYS A 130 10.52 -13.28 -5.15
CA CYS A 130 10.09 -13.12 -6.54
C CYS A 130 9.40 -14.40 -7.07
N GLU A 131 9.86 -15.58 -6.68
CA GLU A 131 9.23 -16.86 -7.02
C GLU A 131 7.82 -16.94 -6.45
N CYS A 132 7.64 -16.70 -5.15
CA CYS A 132 6.32 -16.69 -4.50
C CYS A 132 5.34 -15.70 -5.16
N ILE A 133 5.81 -14.49 -5.48
CA ILE A 133 4.99 -13.48 -6.18
C ILE A 133 4.60 -13.98 -7.58
N ASN A 134 5.54 -14.55 -8.33
CA ASN A 134 5.27 -15.08 -9.67
C ASN A 134 4.30 -16.27 -9.63
N GLU A 135 4.45 -17.19 -8.68
CA GLU A 135 3.54 -18.32 -8.50
C GLU A 135 2.12 -17.82 -8.20
N PHE A 136 1.98 -16.87 -7.28
CA PHE A 136 0.69 -16.26 -6.99
C PHE A 136 0.07 -15.63 -8.24
N ILE A 137 0.81 -14.77 -8.96
CA ILE A 137 0.32 -14.10 -10.18
C ILE A 137 -0.07 -15.12 -11.26
N ASN A 138 0.75 -16.15 -11.49
CA ASN A 138 0.50 -17.16 -12.50
C ASN A 138 -0.69 -18.08 -12.15
N SER A 139 -1.06 -18.18 -10.88
CA SER A 139 -2.24 -18.92 -10.43
C SER A 139 -3.57 -18.20 -10.67
N LEU A 140 -3.52 -16.91 -11.04
CA LEU A 140 -4.71 -16.08 -11.22
C LEU A 140 -5.26 -16.22 -12.65
N PRO A 141 -6.58 -16.21 -12.85
CA PRO A 141 -7.20 -16.16 -14.18
C PRO A 141 -7.18 -14.75 -14.77
N ILE A 142 -6.08 -14.03 -14.58
CA ILE A 142 -5.90 -12.62 -14.95
C ILE A 142 -4.64 -12.50 -15.81
N PRO A 143 -4.73 -11.89 -17.00
CA PRO A 143 -3.55 -11.65 -17.83
C PRO A 143 -2.52 -10.78 -17.09
N ARG A 144 -1.26 -11.21 -17.10
CA ARG A 144 -0.16 -10.54 -16.38
C ARG A 144 -0.01 -9.07 -16.79
N GLU A 145 -0.23 -8.76 -18.06
CA GLU A 145 -0.17 -7.40 -18.61
C GLU A 145 -1.26 -6.46 -18.07
N LYS A 146 -2.27 -6.98 -17.40
CA LYS A 146 -3.28 -6.19 -16.69
C LYS A 146 -2.89 -5.85 -15.24
N ILE A 147 -1.82 -6.41 -14.72
CA ILE A 147 -1.29 -6.03 -13.41
C ILE A 147 -0.50 -4.73 -13.57
N LEU A 148 -1.03 -3.65 -13.01
CA LEU A 148 -0.48 -2.31 -13.16
C LEU A 148 0.73 -2.08 -12.27
N SER A 149 0.69 -2.60 -11.06
CA SER A 149 1.81 -2.52 -10.11
C SER A 149 1.70 -3.53 -8.99
N ILE A 150 2.84 -3.70 -8.30
CA ILE A 150 2.93 -4.47 -7.06
C ILE A 150 3.39 -3.52 -5.96
N GLY A 151 2.62 -3.44 -4.87
CA GLY A 151 2.99 -2.76 -3.63
C GLY A 151 3.57 -3.76 -2.64
N ILE A 152 4.76 -3.51 -2.12
CA ILE A 152 5.44 -4.41 -1.19
C ILE A 152 5.70 -3.72 0.13
N ASN A 153 5.15 -4.26 1.20
CA ASN A 153 5.37 -3.81 2.56
C ASN A 153 6.59 -4.51 3.14
N ILE A 154 7.52 -3.73 3.67
CA ILE A 154 8.77 -4.24 4.27
C ILE A 154 8.95 -3.59 5.64
N SER A 155 9.29 -4.39 6.64
CA SER A 155 9.61 -3.86 7.96
C SER A 155 10.93 -3.06 7.97
N GLY A 156 11.02 -2.09 8.88
CA GLY A 156 12.18 -1.23 9.06
C GLY A 156 12.18 0.02 8.17
N ARG A 157 13.36 0.60 7.94
CA ARG A 157 13.50 1.90 7.29
C ARG A 157 13.39 1.79 5.77
N VAL A 158 12.38 2.43 5.22
CA VAL A 158 12.10 2.47 3.77
C VAL A 158 11.96 3.90 3.30
N ASN A 159 12.65 4.24 2.21
CA ASN A 159 12.41 5.47 1.46
C ASN A 159 11.57 5.13 0.20
N PRO A 160 10.25 5.31 0.24
CA PRO A 160 9.39 4.90 -0.87
C PRO A 160 9.58 5.76 -2.13
N PHE A 161 10.04 7.00 -1.98
CA PHE A 161 10.24 7.91 -3.11
C PHE A 161 11.46 7.53 -3.95
N ALA A 162 12.52 7.08 -3.28
CA ALA A 162 13.75 6.64 -3.93
C ALA A 162 13.80 5.12 -4.15
N GLY A 163 12.84 4.37 -3.61
CA GLY A 163 12.74 2.92 -3.77
C GLY A 163 13.77 2.11 -2.99
N TYR A 164 14.32 2.67 -1.89
CA TYR A 164 15.33 1.99 -1.07
C TYR A 164 14.75 1.42 0.22
N SER A 165 15.17 0.20 0.54
CA SER A 165 15.11 -0.38 1.88
C SER A 165 16.50 -0.30 2.51
N TYR A 166 16.56 0.11 3.79
CA TYR A 166 17.83 0.25 4.54
C TYR A 166 17.96 -0.78 5.67
N SER A 167 16.97 -1.64 5.81
CA SER A 167 16.95 -2.66 6.87
C SER A 167 17.01 -4.06 6.32
N ILE A 168 16.42 -4.30 5.15
CA ILE A 168 16.33 -5.60 4.49
C ILE A 168 16.61 -5.41 3.01
N PHE A 169 17.27 -6.38 2.37
CA PHE A 169 17.64 -6.38 0.93
C PHE A 169 18.47 -5.16 0.51
N TYR A 170 19.41 -4.74 1.38
CA TYR A 170 20.29 -3.59 1.12
C TYR A 170 21.70 -4.01 0.66
N PHE A 171 21.84 -5.17 0.06
CA PHE A 171 23.12 -5.71 -0.39
C PHE A 171 23.56 -5.22 -1.77
N GLU A 172 22.74 -4.46 -2.47
CA GLU A 172 23.07 -3.79 -3.72
C GLU A 172 22.94 -2.27 -3.61
N GLU A 173 23.69 -1.54 -4.44
CA GLU A 173 23.62 -0.07 -4.49
C GLU A 173 22.36 0.45 -5.21
N LYS A 174 21.72 -0.40 -6.04
CA LYS A 174 20.48 -0.05 -6.74
C LYS A 174 19.28 0.04 -5.79
N PRO A 175 18.27 0.87 -6.09
CA PRO A 175 17.00 0.84 -5.39
C PRO A 175 16.37 -0.56 -5.41
N LEU A 176 15.90 -1.04 -4.28
CA LEU A 176 15.23 -2.35 -4.18
C LEU A 176 14.03 -2.43 -5.12
N SER A 177 13.25 -1.34 -5.26
CA SER A 177 12.14 -1.30 -6.21
C SER A 177 12.58 -1.57 -7.64
N GLN A 178 13.73 -1.03 -8.06
CA GLN A 178 14.28 -1.26 -9.40
C GLN A 178 14.74 -2.71 -9.58
N ILE A 179 15.42 -3.29 -8.59
CA ILE A 179 15.86 -4.69 -8.64
C ILE A 179 14.66 -5.63 -8.81
N LEU A 180 13.59 -5.37 -8.04
CA LEU A 180 12.36 -6.14 -8.12
C LEU A 180 11.62 -5.92 -9.45
N GLU A 181 11.60 -4.70 -9.99
CA GLU A 181 11.05 -4.41 -11.32
C GLU A 181 11.78 -5.17 -12.44
N GLU A 182 13.12 -5.22 -12.37
CA GLU A 182 13.95 -5.97 -13.32
C GLU A 182 13.65 -7.49 -13.26
N LYS A 183 13.37 -8.04 -12.07
CA LYS A 183 13.06 -9.47 -11.87
C LYS A 183 11.62 -9.84 -12.21
N LEU A 184 10.66 -9.00 -11.86
CA LEU A 184 9.23 -9.28 -11.99
C LEU A 184 8.60 -8.71 -13.27
N HIS A 185 9.27 -7.78 -13.94
CA HIS A 185 8.78 -7.07 -15.14
C HIS A 185 7.41 -6.38 -14.93
N ILE A 186 7.16 -5.91 -13.70
CA ILE A 186 5.97 -5.16 -13.30
C ILE A 186 6.45 -3.99 -12.44
N LYS A 187 5.75 -2.85 -12.50
CA LYS A 187 6.06 -1.67 -11.68
C LYS A 187 5.97 -1.98 -10.19
N ILE A 188 7.02 -1.65 -9.44
CA ILE A 188 7.11 -1.94 -7.99
C ILE A 188 7.10 -0.65 -7.18
N TYR A 189 6.31 -0.67 -6.11
CA TYR A 189 6.34 0.31 -5.03
C TYR A 189 6.67 -0.40 -3.74
N ILE A 190 7.57 0.16 -2.95
CA ILE A 190 7.90 -0.35 -1.62
C ILE A 190 7.50 0.66 -0.55
N GLU A 191 7.03 0.17 0.57
CA GLU A 191 6.66 1.00 1.71
C GLU A 191 7.00 0.30 3.03
N ASN A 192 7.12 1.09 4.10
CA ASN A 192 7.21 0.54 5.44
C ASN A 192 5.87 -0.10 5.86
N ASP A 193 5.93 -1.26 6.50
CA ASP A 193 4.78 -2.05 6.94
C ASP A 193 3.78 -1.23 7.79
N THR A 194 4.24 -0.56 8.82
CA THR A 194 3.40 0.23 9.74
C THR A 194 2.74 1.42 9.05
N ARG A 195 3.44 2.10 8.13
CA ARG A 195 2.83 3.19 7.35
C ARG A 195 1.78 2.66 6.38
N SER A 196 2.04 1.51 5.76
CA SER A 196 1.05 0.85 4.89
C SER A 196 -0.20 0.42 5.66
N MET A 197 -0.03 -0.17 6.85
CA MET A 197 -1.14 -0.52 7.74
C MET A 197 -1.96 0.71 8.13
N ALA A 198 -1.28 1.81 8.52
CA ALA A 198 -1.95 3.07 8.86
C ALA A 198 -2.77 3.63 7.68
N TYR A 199 -2.22 3.55 6.47
CA TYR A 199 -2.92 4.03 5.28
C TYR A 199 -4.07 3.10 4.88
N GLY A 200 -3.91 1.80 5.05
CA GLY A 200 -4.97 0.82 4.85
C GLY A 200 -6.16 1.06 5.79
N GLU A 201 -5.90 1.28 7.08
CA GLU A 201 -6.93 1.65 8.07
C GLU A 201 -7.60 2.99 7.76
N TYR A 202 -6.85 3.95 7.23
CA TYR A 202 -7.40 5.23 6.78
C TYR A 202 -8.36 5.09 5.60
N LEU A 203 -8.02 4.24 4.60
CA LEU A 203 -8.80 4.10 3.37
C LEU A 203 -9.99 3.15 3.52
N GLN A 204 -9.82 2.03 4.24
CA GLN A 204 -10.75 0.89 4.22
C GLN A 204 -11.09 0.36 5.61
N GLY A 205 -10.52 0.95 6.66
CA GLY A 205 -10.65 0.47 8.03
C GLY A 205 -11.67 1.24 8.86
N VAL A 206 -11.31 1.49 10.12
CA VAL A 206 -12.19 2.09 11.12
C VAL A 206 -12.35 3.61 11.04
N VAL A 207 -11.50 4.28 10.26
CA VAL A 207 -11.49 5.74 10.11
C VAL A 207 -12.73 6.21 9.37
N LYS A 208 -13.43 7.21 9.91
CA LYS A 208 -14.73 7.69 9.42
C LYS A 208 -14.75 9.19 9.13
N GLY A 209 -13.68 9.71 8.55
CA GLY A 209 -13.59 11.13 8.16
C GLY A 209 -12.56 11.94 8.95
N GLU A 210 -11.91 11.34 9.93
CA GLU A 210 -10.75 11.93 10.60
C GLU A 210 -9.61 12.11 9.59
N LYS A 211 -8.99 13.29 9.60
CA LYS A 211 -7.88 13.61 8.69
C LYS A 211 -6.51 13.50 9.36
N ASN A 212 -6.50 13.48 10.70
CA ASN A 212 -5.27 13.41 11.49
C ASN A 212 -5.33 12.17 12.36
N ILE A 213 -4.43 11.22 12.12
CA ILE A 213 -4.45 9.90 12.72
C ILE A 213 -3.05 9.53 13.17
N LEU A 214 -2.97 8.95 14.35
CA LEU A 214 -1.81 8.24 14.84
C LEU A 214 -2.16 6.76 14.95
N PHE A 215 -1.60 5.96 14.07
CA PHE A 215 -1.72 4.51 14.09
C PHE A 215 -0.55 3.91 14.87
N ILE A 216 -0.82 3.11 15.87
CA ILE A 216 0.21 2.44 16.69
C ILE A 216 0.20 0.96 16.34
N ASN A 217 1.32 0.48 15.81
CA ASN A 217 1.55 -0.94 15.52
C ASN A 217 2.37 -1.55 16.66
N ILE A 218 1.70 -2.37 17.48
CA ILE A 218 2.34 -3.20 18.52
C ILE A 218 2.26 -4.64 18.04
N SER A 219 3.27 -5.07 17.29
CA SER A 219 3.42 -6.42 16.78
C SER A 219 4.73 -7.02 17.30
N TRP A 220 5.48 -7.75 16.48
CA TRP A 220 6.82 -8.21 16.84
C TRP A 220 7.75 -7.05 17.19
N GLY A 221 7.66 -5.94 16.43
CA GLY A 221 8.26 -4.64 16.73
C GLY A 221 7.26 -3.63 17.29
N LEU A 222 7.67 -2.36 17.33
CA LEU A 222 6.86 -1.21 17.72
C LEU A 222 7.09 -0.06 16.75
N GLY A 223 6.05 0.34 16.04
CA GLY A 223 6.09 1.45 15.10
C GLY A 223 4.85 2.32 15.17
N ILE A 224 4.92 3.50 14.56
CA ILE A 224 3.74 4.35 14.36
C ILE A 224 3.62 4.80 12.90
N GLY A 225 2.39 4.84 12.42
CA GLY A 225 2.00 5.49 11.18
C GLY A 225 1.33 6.82 11.50
N ILE A 226 1.73 7.88 10.81
CA ILE A 226 1.23 9.24 11.04
C ILE A 226 0.53 9.71 9.77
N ILE A 227 -0.73 10.12 9.90
CA ILE A 227 -1.51 10.74 8.82
C ILE A 227 -1.88 12.15 9.26
N ILE A 228 -1.58 13.15 8.42
CA ILE A 228 -1.88 14.55 8.64
C ILE A 228 -2.62 15.08 7.41
N ASP A 229 -3.78 15.71 7.62
CA ASP A 229 -4.65 16.22 6.54
C ASP A 229 -4.97 15.15 5.47
N GLY A 230 -5.18 13.91 5.91
CA GLY A 230 -5.48 12.77 5.04
C GLY A 230 -4.30 12.23 4.24
N LYS A 231 -3.07 12.62 4.58
CA LYS A 231 -1.84 12.20 3.90
C LYS A 231 -0.87 11.54 4.87
N VAL A 232 -0.27 10.46 4.42
CA VAL A 232 0.82 9.82 5.18
C VAL A 232 1.97 10.81 5.35
N TYR A 233 2.41 10.98 6.58
CA TYR A 233 3.56 11.83 6.90
C TYR A 233 4.84 11.01 6.85
N PHE A 234 5.73 11.33 5.92
CA PHE A 234 6.98 10.61 5.69
C PHE A 234 8.18 11.20 6.44
N GLY A 235 8.06 12.42 6.94
CA GLY A 235 9.22 13.16 7.45
C GLY A 235 10.18 13.59 6.32
N LYS A 236 11.36 14.07 6.70
CA LYS A 236 12.35 14.59 5.73
C LYS A 236 12.95 13.51 4.82
N SER A 237 13.18 12.31 5.36
CA SER A 237 13.94 11.24 4.68
C SER A 237 13.14 9.95 4.49
N GLY A 238 11.82 9.97 4.70
CA GLY A 238 10.98 8.78 4.63
C GLY A 238 11.02 7.90 5.88
N PHE A 239 11.52 8.40 7.02
CA PHE A 239 11.70 7.62 8.26
C PHE A 239 10.84 8.13 9.41
N SER A 240 9.70 8.74 9.13
CA SER A 240 8.75 9.06 10.20
C SER A 240 8.21 7.79 10.83
N GLY A 241 7.88 7.86 12.12
CA GLY A 241 7.24 6.74 12.80
C GLY A 241 8.19 5.73 13.45
N GLU A 242 9.51 5.95 13.41
CA GLU A 242 10.52 5.13 14.09
C GLU A 242 10.45 5.27 15.63
N PHE A 243 9.24 5.34 16.17
CA PHE A 243 8.95 5.63 17.59
C PHE A 243 9.48 4.55 18.53
N GLY A 244 9.46 3.30 18.10
CA GLY A 244 10.03 2.19 18.88
C GLY A 244 11.53 2.34 19.17
N HIS A 245 12.24 3.16 18.39
CA HIS A 245 13.68 3.29 18.48
C HIS A 245 14.18 4.55 19.22
N PHE A 246 13.28 5.31 19.87
CA PHE A 246 13.76 6.34 20.76
C PHE A 246 14.24 5.73 22.10
N SER A 247 15.27 6.30 22.72
CA SER A 247 15.81 5.81 23.99
C SER A 247 14.86 6.15 25.13
N PHE A 248 14.28 5.13 25.74
CA PHE A 248 13.30 5.26 26.82
C PHE A 248 13.73 4.55 28.09
N PHE A 249 14.32 3.35 27.99
CA PHE A 249 14.74 2.55 29.12
C PHE A 249 16.23 2.71 29.40
N GLU A 250 16.59 2.75 30.68
CA GLU A 250 17.99 2.65 31.15
C GLU A 250 18.40 1.16 31.26
N ASN A 251 18.14 0.37 30.24
CA ASN A 251 18.52 -1.04 30.20
C ASN A 251 19.63 -1.30 29.18
N GLU A 252 20.36 -2.40 29.37
CA GLU A 252 21.45 -2.82 28.50
C GLU A 252 21.00 -3.69 27.31
N ILE A 253 19.68 -3.80 27.07
CA ILE A 253 19.13 -4.63 26.01
C ILE A 253 19.44 -3.98 24.66
N LEU A 254 20.18 -4.71 23.84
CA LEU A 254 20.51 -4.28 22.48
C LEU A 254 19.29 -4.43 21.58
N CYS A 255 18.85 -3.30 21.02
CA CYS A 255 17.84 -3.28 19.97
C CYS A 255 18.46 -3.67 18.62
N HIS A 256 17.66 -4.25 17.71
CA HIS A 256 18.12 -4.58 16.36
C HIS A 256 18.60 -3.34 15.56
N CYS A 257 18.21 -2.13 15.94
CA CYS A 257 18.69 -0.90 15.34
C CYS A 257 20.14 -0.52 15.79
N GLY A 258 20.79 -1.33 16.64
CA GLY A 258 22.14 -1.12 17.15
C GLY A 258 22.25 -0.23 18.40
N LYS A 259 21.13 0.30 18.93
CA LYS A 259 21.09 1.10 20.16
C LYS A 259 20.61 0.27 21.34
N LYS A 260 20.94 0.71 22.56
CA LYS A 260 20.38 0.16 23.79
C LYS A 260 19.26 1.05 24.33
N GLY A 261 18.34 0.45 25.11
CA GLY A 261 17.29 1.17 25.79
C GLY A 261 16.16 1.71 24.90
N CYS A 262 16.02 1.22 23.68
CA CYS A 262 14.90 1.58 22.83
C CYS A 262 13.56 1.20 23.47
N LEU A 263 12.51 2.00 23.25
CA LEU A 263 11.15 1.71 23.74
C LEU A 263 10.70 0.31 23.30
N GLU A 264 10.98 -0.09 22.09
CA GLU A 264 10.66 -1.40 21.53
C GLU A 264 11.23 -2.55 22.37
N THR A 265 12.40 -2.37 23.02
CA THR A 265 13.01 -3.41 23.83
C THR A 265 12.22 -3.78 25.08
N GLY A 266 11.21 -2.99 25.46
CA GLY A 266 10.35 -3.24 26.60
C GLY A 266 8.85 -3.25 26.30
N ALA A 267 8.43 -2.72 25.13
CA ALA A 267 7.02 -2.47 24.81
C ALA A 267 6.59 -3.07 23.45
N SER A 268 7.17 -4.18 23.03
CA SER A 268 6.83 -4.87 21.80
C SER A 268 6.47 -6.35 22.04
N GLY A 269 5.93 -7.02 21.03
CA GLY A 269 5.69 -8.47 21.07
C GLY A 269 6.97 -9.28 21.30
N SER A 270 8.09 -8.87 20.68
CA SER A 270 9.40 -9.50 20.93
C SER A 270 9.88 -9.32 22.37
N ALA A 271 9.62 -8.17 22.99
CA ALA A 271 9.91 -7.91 24.39
C ALA A 271 9.06 -8.79 25.30
N LEU A 272 7.77 -8.90 25.04
CA LEU A 272 6.85 -9.79 25.78
C LEU A 272 7.31 -11.24 25.67
N TYR A 273 7.59 -11.71 24.46
CA TYR A 273 8.07 -13.08 24.22
C TYR A 273 9.34 -13.37 25.01
N ARG A 274 10.34 -12.49 24.97
CA ARG A 274 11.57 -12.61 25.73
C ARG A 274 11.30 -12.71 27.22
N THR A 275 10.50 -11.81 27.78
CA THR A 275 10.16 -11.78 29.20
C THR A 275 9.45 -13.07 29.65
N LEU A 276 8.54 -13.61 28.84
CA LEU A 276 7.87 -14.87 29.11
C LEU A 276 8.85 -16.04 29.11
N LEU A 277 9.77 -16.09 28.15
CA LEU A 277 10.79 -17.16 28.10
C LEU A 277 11.73 -17.12 29.31
N GLU A 278 12.14 -15.92 29.75
CA GLU A 278 12.98 -15.76 30.93
C GLU A 278 12.27 -16.27 32.16
N ARG A 279 11.02 -15.85 32.41
CA ARG A 279 10.20 -16.32 33.53
C ARG A 279 9.94 -17.83 33.49
N TYR A 280 9.69 -18.40 32.32
CA TYR A 280 9.50 -19.84 32.16
C TYR A 280 10.77 -20.61 32.55
N LYS A 281 11.95 -20.13 32.14
CA LYS A 281 13.24 -20.76 32.53
C LYS A 281 13.52 -20.65 34.02
N GLU A 282 13.04 -19.61 34.70
CA GLU A 282 13.16 -19.42 36.13
C GLU A 282 12.13 -20.24 36.93
N GLY A 283 11.29 -21.05 36.27
CA GLY A 283 10.31 -21.91 36.92
C GLY A 283 9.08 -21.15 37.47
N SER A 284 8.87 -19.92 37.07
CA SER A 284 7.70 -19.14 37.45
C SER A 284 6.44 -19.65 36.73
N ASN A 285 5.39 -19.99 37.50
CA ASN A 285 4.09 -20.30 36.91
C ASN A 285 3.53 -19.03 36.24
N THR A 286 3.36 -19.06 34.93
CA THR A 286 2.86 -17.96 34.12
C THR A 286 1.36 -18.12 33.84
N ILE A 287 0.55 -18.25 34.87
CA ILE A 287 -0.91 -18.11 34.78
C ILE A 287 -1.35 -17.22 35.92
#